data_e55584321f119192b38dc004b5fc2339
#
_entry.id   e55584321f119192b38dc004b5fc2339
#
_cell.length_a   1.000
_cell.length_b   1.000
_cell.length_c   1.000
_cell.angle_alpha   90.00
_cell.angle_beta   90.00
_cell.angle_gamma   90.00
#
_symmetry.space_group_name_H-M   'P 1'
#
loop_
_entity.id
_entity.type
_entity.pdbx_description
1 polymer ?
#
loop_
_entity_poly.entity_id
_entity_poly.type
_entity_poly.pdbx_seq_one_letter_code
_entity_poly.pdbx_strand_id
1 'polypeptide(L)'
;KQLKRLHIQAGRRVDSRFAGGYRSAFRGRGMEFEEVRPYVPGDDVRHIDWNVTARVGAPHVKEFREERELCLQLVLDVSGSVGVGSGGMDGRTDKRLQIARLAGALAYAAIRNGDQVGLMTFTDRVERFLPPRKSRGHAWAVMRSAFERSATGQRTDLAGALSEVGRHLRRRSVVCVLSDFVSDSDYGRELAILARRHRVNCF
;
A
#
# COMPACT_ATOMS: atom_id res chain seq x y z
N LYS A 1 12.61 -18.00 10.86
CA LYS A 1 11.50 -18.99 10.95
C LYS A 1 10.12 -18.30 10.96
N GLN A 2 9.95 -17.15 11.62
CA GLN A 2 8.66 -16.43 11.66
C GLN A 2 8.24 -15.88 10.29
N LEU A 3 9.15 -15.32 9.50
CA LEU A 3 8.86 -14.82 8.14
C LEU A 3 8.33 -15.92 7.19
N LYS A 4 8.90 -17.15 7.24
CA LYS A 4 8.38 -18.27 6.47
C LYS A 4 6.99 -18.70 6.91
N ARG A 5 6.71 -18.70 8.23
CA ARG A 5 5.37 -19.01 8.75
C ARG A 5 4.36 -17.94 8.39
N LEU A 6 4.76 -16.67 8.37
CA LEU A 6 3.92 -15.56 7.96
C LEU A 6 3.56 -15.64 6.47
N HIS A 7 4.51 -16.00 5.62
CA HIS A 7 4.28 -16.21 4.20
C HIS A 7 3.24 -17.31 3.97
N ILE A 8 3.31 -18.42 4.72
CA ILE A 8 2.35 -19.53 4.62
C ILE A 8 0.98 -19.14 5.22
N GLN A 9 0.94 -18.43 6.34
CA GLN A 9 -0.32 -17.98 6.96
C GLN A 9 -0.99 -16.84 6.18
N ALA A 10 -0.23 -15.87 5.70
CA ALA A 10 -0.72 -14.81 4.82
C ALA A 10 -1.22 -15.43 3.51
N GLY A 11 -0.49 -16.36 2.89
CA GLY A 11 -0.90 -17.04 1.67
C GLY A 11 -2.26 -17.72 1.79
N ARG A 12 -2.52 -18.44 2.87
CA ARG A 12 -3.80 -19.18 3.05
C ARG A 12 -4.99 -18.30 3.45
N ARG A 13 -4.78 -17.19 4.17
CA ARG A 13 -5.87 -16.30 4.62
C ARG A 13 -6.11 -15.12 3.66
N VAL A 14 -5.10 -14.72 2.89
CA VAL A 14 -5.20 -13.61 1.93
C VAL A 14 -5.88 -14.06 0.63
N ASP A 15 -5.81 -15.36 0.29
CA ASP A 15 -6.29 -15.88 -1.00
C ASP A 15 -7.79 -15.75 -1.27
N SER A 16 -8.66 -15.56 -0.27
CA SER A 16 -10.10 -15.54 -0.54
C SER A 16 -10.86 -14.28 -0.08
N ARG A 17 -10.45 -13.64 1.00
CA ARG A 17 -11.15 -12.46 1.53
C ARG A 17 -10.35 -11.16 1.42
N PHE A 18 -9.02 -11.24 1.60
CA PHE A 18 -8.17 -10.05 1.60
C PHE A 18 -7.83 -9.57 0.17
N ALA A 19 -7.66 -10.48 -0.79
CA ALA A 19 -7.39 -10.10 -2.19
C ALA A 19 -8.59 -9.40 -2.83
N GLY A 20 -9.82 -9.83 -2.53
CA GLY A 20 -11.03 -9.14 -2.95
C GLY A 20 -11.19 -7.79 -2.25
N GLY A 21 -10.97 -7.74 -0.93
CA GLY A 21 -10.99 -6.51 -0.14
C GLY A 21 -9.87 -5.55 -0.50
N TYR A 22 -8.66 -6.03 -0.79
CA TYR A 22 -7.55 -5.22 -1.25
C TYR A 22 -7.88 -4.56 -2.59
N ARG A 23 -8.33 -5.32 -3.60
CA ARG A 23 -8.75 -4.76 -4.90
C ARG A 23 -9.90 -3.76 -4.77
N SER A 24 -10.90 -4.05 -3.96
CA SER A 24 -12.03 -3.16 -3.72
C SER A 24 -11.62 -1.89 -2.96
N ALA A 25 -10.77 -2.03 -1.93
CA ALA A 25 -10.29 -0.93 -1.12
C ALA A 25 -9.31 -0.01 -1.86
N PHE A 26 -8.54 -0.57 -2.82
CA PHE A 26 -7.42 0.12 -3.44
C PHE A 26 -7.53 0.25 -4.97
N ARG A 27 -8.75 0.22 -5.55
CA ARG A 27 -8.94 0.43 -6.99
C ARG A 27 -8.27 1.73 -7.46
N GLY A 28 -7.25 1.60 -8.31
CA GLY A 28 -6.63 2.70 -9.04
C GLY A 28 -7.39 3.00 -10.34
N ARG A 29 -7.34 4.24 -10.84
CA ARG A 29 -7.87 4.62 -12.15
C ARG A 29 -6.74 4.64 -13.17
N GLY A 30 -6.67 3.68 -14.05
CA GLY A 30 -5.81 3.65 -15.23
C GLY A 30 -6.49 2.85 -16.32
N MET A 31 -6.34 3.24 -17.56
CA MET A 31 -6.87 2.50 -18.70
C MET A 31 -5.73 1.76 -19.39
N GLU A 32 -5.74 0.43 -19.38
CA GLU A 32 -4.87 -0.42 -20.17
C GLU A 32 -5.67 -0.96 -21.36
N PHE A 33 -5.05 -0.96 -22.54
CA PHE A 33 -5.68 -1.54 -23.72
C PHE A 33 -5.94 -3.03 -23.48
N GLU A 34 -7.18 -3.47 -23.58
CA GLU A 34 -7.57 -4.86 -23.39
C GLU A 34 -7.73 -5.56 -24.73
N GLU A 35 -8.64 -5.06 -25.57
CA GLU A 35 -8.91 -5.64 -26.87
C GLU A 35 -9.57 -4.64 -27.82
N VAL A 36 -9.75 -5.06 -29.07
CA VAL A 36 -10.57 -4.37 -30.06
C VAL A 36 -11.81 -5.23 -30.34
N ARG A 37 -13.00 -4.67 -30.12
CA ARG A 37 -14.26 -5.32 -30.43
C ARG A 37 -15.10 -4.51 -31.42
N PRO A 38 -16.10 -5.13 -32.09
CA PRO A 38 -17.04 -4.40 -32.91
C PRO A 38 -17.74 -3.29 -32.11
N TYR A 39 -17.95 -2.15 -32.77
CA TYR A 39 -18.72 -1.04 -32.23
C TYR A 39 -20.17 -1.43 -31.99
N VAL A 40 -20.71 -1.08 -30.84
CA VAL A 40 -22.14 -1.22 -30.51
C VAL A 40 -22.73 0.18 -30.29
N PRO A 41 -23.94 0.48 -30.80
CA PRO A 41 -24.60 1.76 -30.55
C PRO A 41 -24.64 2.10 -29.05
N GLY A 42 -24.06 3.25 -28.70
CA GLY A 42 -23.87 3.69 -27.31
C GLY A 42 -22.41 3.71 -26.85
N ASP A 43 -21.48 3.11 -27.57
CA ASP A 43 -20.05 3.23 -27.32
C ASP A 43 -19.53 4.64 -27.61
N ASP A 44 -18.49 5.08 -26.87
CA ASP A 44 -17.87 6.37 -27.11
C ASP A 44 -17.07 6.36 -28.42
N VAL A 45 -17.50 7.16 -29.37
CA VAL A 45 -16.89 7.27 -30.71
C VAL A 45 -15.41 7.68 -30.68
N ARG A 46 -14.94 8.29 -29.57
CA ARG A 46 -13.54 8.65 -29.38
C ARG A 46 -12.62 7.43 -29.22
N HIS A 47 -13.18 6.31 -28.88
CA HIS A 47 -12.45 5.04 -28.72
C HIS A 47 -12.41 4.21 -30.01
N ILE A 48 -12.96 4.70 -31.14
CA ILE A 48 -12.90 3.98 -32.42
C ILE A 48 -11.41 3.83 -32.83
N ASP A 49 -11.03 2.58 -33.12
CA ASP A 49 -9.77 2.29 -33.80
C ASP A 49 -9.90 2.39 -35.29
N TRP A 50 -9.55 3.54 -35.86
CA TRP A 50 -9.67 3.79 -37.30
C TRP A 50 -8.79 2.87 -38.16
N ASN A 51 -7.66 2.37 -37.61
CA ASN A 51 -6.77 1.46 -38.33
C ASN A 51 -7.40 0.07 -38.48
N VAL A 52 -8.02 -0.46 -37.43
CA VAL A 52 -8.73 -1.74 -37.46
C VAL A 52 -10.00 -1.59 -38.29
N THR A 53 -10.76 -0.52 -38.09
CA THR A 53 -11.98 -0.19 -38.84
C THR A 53 -11.71 -0.17 -40.32
N ALA A 54 -10.64 0.47 -40.78
CA ALA A 54 -10.28 0.53 -42.22
C ALA A 54 -9.90 -0.84 -42.81
N ARG A 55 -9.34 -1.75 -42.01
CA ARG A 55 -8.94 -3.10 -42.43
C ARG A 55 -10.13 -4.07 -42.50
N VAL A 56 -11.03 -3.94 -41.53
CA VAL A 56 -12.16 -4.89 -41.37
C VAL A 56 -13.41 -4.39 -42.11
N GLY A 57 -13.48 -3.10 -42.44
CA GLY A 57 -14.63 -2.50 -43.13
C GLY A 57 -15.85 -2.25 -42.23
N ALA A 58 -15.74 -2.43 -40.94
CA ALA A 58 -16.79 -2.16 -39.96
C ALA A 58 -16.17 -1.45 -38.72
N PRO A 59 -16.93 -0.53 -38.09
CA PRO A 59 -16.41 0.20 -36.91
C PRO A 59 -16.01 -0.73 -35.78
N HIS A 60 -14.81 -0.53 -35.25
CA HIS A 60 -14.27 -1.23 -34.07
C HIS A 60 -13.82 -0.24 -33.03
N VAL A 61 -14.05 -0.54 -31.74
CA VAL A 61 -13.65 0.27 -30.60
C VAL A 61 -12.54 -0.42 -29.81
N LYS A 62 -11.62 0.39 -29.32
CA LYS A 62 -10.63 -0.04 -28.31
C LYS A 62 -11.32 -0.17 -26.99
N GLU A 63 -11.30 -1.34 -26.41
CA GLU A 63 -11.71 -1.56 -25.04
C GLU A 63 -10.48 -1.40 -24.14
N PHE A 64 -10.64 -0.56 -23.13
CA PHE A 64 -9.57 -0.28 -22.17
C PHE A 64 -9.98 -0.82 -20.82
N ARG A 65 -9.11 -1.66 -20.25
CA ARG A 65 -9.27 -2.10 -18.88
C ARG A 65 -8.58 -1.12 -17.94
N GLU A 66 -9.26 -0.73 -16.89
CA GLU A 66 -8.69 0.18 -15.91
C GLU A 66 -7.76 -0.60 -14.95
N GLU A 67 -6.50 -0.82 -15.39
CA GLU A 67 -5.46 -1.43 -14.56
C GLU A 67 -4.28 -0.46 -14.38
N ARG A 68 -4.29 0.28 -13.29
CA ARG A 68 -3.08 0.99 -12.84
C ARG A 68 -2.41 0.20 -11.75
N GLU A 69 -1.10 -0.03 -11.90
CA GLU A 69 -0.25 -0.42 -10.79
C GLU A 69 -0.47 0.56 -9.62
N LEU A 70 -0.92 0.04 -8.52
CA LEU A 70 -1.03 0.83 -7.31
C LEU A 70 0.35 1.03 -6.71
N CYS A 71 0.53 2.18 -6.12
CA CYS A 71 1.69 2.48 -5.30
C CYS A 71 1.23 2.44 -3.83
N LEU A 72 1.63 1.41 -3.10
CA LEU A 72 1.35 1.24 -1.69
C LEU A 72 2.56 1.72 -0.86
N GLN A 73 2.36 2.71 -0.01
CA GLN A 73 3.35 3.14 0.98
C GLN A 73 2.88 2.78 2.37
N LEU A 74 3.63 1.92 3.03
CA LEU A 74 3.42 1.57 4.43
C LEU A 74 4.19 2.55 5.31
N VAL A 75 3.55 3.08 6.35
CA VAL A 75 4.13 3.99 7.34
C VAL A 75 3.93 3.37 8.70
N LEU A 76 5.00 2.88 9.30
CA LEU A 76 4.97 2.10 10.51
C LEU A 76 5.57 2.86 11.67
N ASP A 77 4.79 3.03 12.71
CA ASP A 77 5.25 3.45 14.01
C ASP A 77 6.05 2.32 14.67
N VAL A 78 7.31 2.61 15.00
CA VAL A 78 8.21 1.69 15.69
C VAL A 78 8.73 2.27 16.99
N SER A 79 8.05 3.33 17.49
CA SER A 79 8.40 4.02 18.74
C SER A 79 8.22 3.15 19.99
N GLY A 80 8.72 3.63 21.11
CA GLY A 80 8.62 2.95 22.39
C GLY A 80 7.18 2.75 22.87
N SER A 81 6.24 3.65 22.52
CA SER A 81 4.81 3.55 22.90
C SER A 81 4.18 2.28 22.37
N VAL A 82 4.51 1.90 21.13
CA VAL A 82 4.05 0.66 20.50
C VAL A 82 4.66 -0.59 21.15
N GLY A 83 5.82 -0.43 21.80
CA GLY A 83 6.50 -1.52 22.54
C GLY A 83 5.96 -1.73 23.96
N VAL A 84 5.25 -0.75 24.54
CA VAL A 84 4.70 -0.83 25.90
C VAL A 84 3.46 -1.72 25.89
N GLY A 85 3.52 -2.88 26.53
CA GLY A 85 2.45 -3.88 26.62
C GLY A 85 2.87 -5.28 26.16
N SER A 86 4.11 -5.44 25.69
CA SER A 86 4.69 -6.76 25.31
C SER A 86 5.24 -7.56 26.48
N GLY A 87 4.98 -7.16 27.71
CA GLY A 87 5.38 -7.85 28.94
C GLY A 87 4.32 -8.83 29.44
N GLY A 88 4.21 -9.93 28.83
CA GLY A 88 3.86 -11.24 29.34
C GLY A 88 2.60 -11.47 30.12
N MET A 89 2.04 -12.12 30.73
CA MET A 89 1.04 -12.78 31.60
C MET A 89 -0.44 -12.62 31.23
N ASP A 90 -0.86 -11.56 30.49
CA ASP A 90 -2.31 -11.32 30.22
C ASP A 90 -2.80 -11.62 28.81
N GLY A 91 -2.09 -12.42 28.02
CA GLY A 91 -2.54 -12.77 26.67
C GLY A 91 -2.63 -11.57 25.68
N ARG A 92 -2.17 -10.38 26.07
CA ARG A 92 -2.14 -9.19 25.22
C ARG A 92 -1.12 -9.37 24.10
N THR A 93 -1.59 -9.37 22.89
CA THR A 93 -0.75 -9.52 21.70
C THR A 93 0.14 -8.27 21.57
N ASP A 94 1.44 -8.48 21.39
CA ASP A 94 2.43 -7.41 21.12
C ASP A 94 1.93 -6.55 19.95
N LYS A 95 1.58 -5.27 20.20
CA LYS A 95 1.09 -4.30 19.23
C LYS A 95 2.06 -4.19 18.03
N ARG A 96 3.36 -4.14 18.32
CA ARG A 96 4.40 -4.07 17.30
C ARG A 96 4.38 -5.30 16.39
N LEU A 97 4.19 -6.48 16.95
CA LEU A 97 4.06 -7.69 16.15
C LEU A 97 2.80 -7.68 15.30
N GLN A 98 1.69 -7.11 15.78
CA GLN A 98 0.47 -6.96 14.99
C GLN A 98 0.66 -5.97 13.83
N ILE A 99 1.29 -4.81 14.08
CA ILE A 99 1.66 -3.83 13.05
C ILE A 99 2.53 -4.51 11.99
N ALA A 100 3.58 -5.22 12.39
CA ALA A 100 4.46 -5.92 11.47
C ALA A 100 3.76 -7.02 10.66
N ARG A 101 2.82 -7.76 11.29
CA ARG A 101 2.01 -8.78 10.60
C ARG A 101 1.08 -8.15 9.56
N LEU A 102 0.41 -7.05 9.91
CA LEU A 102 -0.47 -6.33 9.00
C LEU A 102 0.32 -5.74 7.83
N ALA A 103 1.45 -5.08 8.11
CA ALA A 103 2.36 -4.57 7.09
C ALA A 103 2.85 -5.67 6.14
N GLY A 104 3.24 -6.82 6.70
CA GLY A 104 3.65 -7.99 5.91
C GLY A 104 2.53 -8.53 5.02
N ALA A 105 1.30 -8.60 5.53
CA ALA A 105 0.13 -9.04 4.76
C ALA A 105 -0.20 -8.07 3.62
N LEU A 106 -0.17 -6.76 3.88
CA LEU A 106 -0.39 -5.73 2.87
C LEU A 106 0.70 -5.74 1.79
N ALA A 107 1.98 -5.85 2.19
CA ALA A 107 3.10 -5.95 1.26
C ALA A 107 2.99 -7.21 0.38
N TYR A 108 2.61 -8.35 0.96
CA TYR A 108 2.39 -9.58 0.22
C TYR A 108 1.24 -9.46 -0.78
N ALA A 109 0.11 -8.86 -0.37
CA ALA A 109 -1.03 -8.62 -1.24
C ALA A 109 -0.67 -7.70 -2.41
N ALA A 110 0.07 -6.61 -2.16
CA ALA A 110 0.53 -5.68 -3.20
C ALA A 110 1.35 -6.42 -4.28
N ILE A 111 2.31 -7.26 -3.86
CA ILE A 111 3.14 -8.01 -4.82
C ILE A 111 2.32 -9.01 -5.63
N ARG A 112 1.40 -9.71 -4.99
CA ARG A 112 0.52 -10.66 -5.69
C ARG A 112 -0.33 -10.00 -6.77
N ASN A 113 -0.69 -8.74 -6.56
CA ASN A 113 -1.44 -7.95 -7.53
C ASN A 113 -0.55 -7.20 -8.54
N GLY A 114 0.78 -7.35 -8.46
CA GLY A 114 1.70 -6.64 -9.35
C GLY A 114 1.88 -5.16 -9.01
N ASP A 115 1.51 -4.73 -7.79
CA ASP A 115 1.60 -3.38 -7.31
C ASP A 115 3.01 -3.04 -6.77
N GLN A 116 3.30 -1.74 -6.68
CA GLN A 116 4.51 -1.25 -6.04
C GLN A 116 4.29 -1.15 -4.54
N VAL A 117 5.29 -1.55 -3.74
CA VAL A 117 5.23 -1.40 -2.28
C VAL A 117 6.48 -0.71 -1.75
N GLY A 118 6.27 0.23 -0.84
CA GLY A 118 7.30 0.93 -0.08
C GLY A 118 7.04 0.86 1.41
N LEU A 119 8.03 1.27 2.20
CA LEU A 119 7.97 1.28 3.64
C LEU A 119 8.67 2.53 4.18
N MET A 120 8.07 3.14 5.18
CA MET A 120 8.72 4.07 6.10
C MET A 120 8.51 3.57 7.52
N THR A 121 9.56 3.46 8.30
CA THR A 121 9.48 3.27 9.75
C THR A 121 9.90 4.55 10.44
N PHE A 122 9.20 4.92 11.51
CA PHE A 122 9.47 6.17 12.21
C PHE A 122 9.32 6.03 13.73
N THR A 123 9.97 6.95 14.43
CA THR A 123 9.88 7.23 15.86
C THR A 123 9.69 8.74 16.05
N ASP A 124 10.54 9.43 16.77
CA ASP A 124 10.72 10.88 16.76
C ASP A 124 11.43 11.40 15.50
N ARG A 125 11.79 10.48 14.60
CA ARG A 125 12.41 10.71 13.29
C ARG A 125 12.11 9.55 12.35
N VAL A 126 12.42 9.75 11.06
CA VAL A 126 12.40 8.63 10.10
C VAL A 126 13.61 7.71 10.39
N GLU A 127 13.32 6.47 10.75
CA GLU A 127 14.33 5.44 11.02
C GLU A 127 14.79 4.74 9.73
N ARG A 128 13.83 4.51 8.82
CA ARG A 128 14.11 3.89 7.52
C ARG A 128 13.10 4.32 6.48
N PHE A 129 13.57 4.53 5.25
CA PHE A 129 12.71 4.74 4.09
C PHE A 129 13.11 3.81 2.96
N LEU A 130 12.14 3.01 2.48
CA LEU A 130 12.23 2.18 1.30
C LEU A 130 11.21 2.70 0.28
N PRO A 131 11.66 3.31 -0.83
CA PRO A 131 10.74 3.85 -1.83
C PRO A 131 9.90 2.75 -2.47
N PRO A 132 8.68 3.05 -2.94
CA PRO A 132 7.84 2.06 -3.61
C PRO A 132 8.52 1.48 -4.85
N ARG A 133 8.62 0.16 -4.94
CA ARG A 133 9.17 -0.57 -6.08
C ARG A 133 8.42 -1.87 -6.31
N LYS A 134 8.42 -2.32 -7.57
CA LYS A 134 7.82 -3.58 -8.00
C LYS A 134 8.91 -4.63 -8.15
N SER A 135 9.22 -5.34 -7.10
CA SER A 135 10.03 -6.56 -7.21
C SER A 135 9.82 -7.47 -6.01
N ARG A 136 9.94 -8.79 -6.21
CA ARG A 136 9.85 -9.77 -5.11
C ARG A 136 10.95 -9.55 -4.06
N GLY A 137 12.17 -9.26 -4.51
CA GLY A 137 13.29 -9.00 -3.60
C GLY A 137 13.07 -7.74 -2.74
N HIS A 138 12.54 -6.67 -3.34
CA HIS A 138 12.22 -5.45 -2.63
C HIS A 138 11.13 -5.67 -1.58
N ALA A 139 10.12 -6.43 -1.92
CA ALA A 139 9.06 -6.76 -0.99
C ALA A 139 9.53 -7.61 0.20
N TRP A 140 10.47 -8.53 -0.02
CA TRP A 140 11.15 -9.22 1.07
C TRP A 140 11.92 -8.25 1.96
N ALA A 141 12.58 -7.23 1.39
CA ALA A 141 13.24 -6.18 2.15
C ALA A 141 12.23 -5.38 2.99
N VAL A 142 11.08 -4.99 2.40
CA VAL A 142 9.98 -4.31 3.11
C VAL A 142 9.47 -5.16 4.28
N MET A 143 9.13 -6.43 4.03
CA MET A 143 8.65 -7.33 5.07
C MET A 143 9.69 -7.52 6.19
N ARG A 144 10.97 -7.74 5.82
CA ARG A 144 12.04 -7.90 6.81
C ARG A 144 12.18 -6.65 7.67
N SER A 145 12.19 -5.46 7.05
CA SER A 145 12.31 -4.19 7.77
C SER A 145 11.14 -3.90 8.71
N ALA A 146 9.91 -4.33 8.35
CA ALA A 146 8.75 -4.22 9.22
C ALA A 146 8.90 -5.05 10.53
N PHE A 147 9.69 -6.13 10.51
CA PHE A 147 9.96 -6.98 11.68
C PHE A 147 11.25 -6.63 12.44
N GLU A 148 12.10 -5.77 11.88
CA GLU A 148 13.34 -5.35 12.54
C GLU A 148 13.02 -4.51 13.80
N ARG A 149 13.73 -4.78 14.88
CA ARG A 149 13.57 -4.08 16.18
C ARG A 149 14.62 -3.00 16.41
N SER A 150 15.18 -2.44 15.36
CA SER A 150 16.31 -1.49 15.43
C SER A 150 15.90 -0.03 15.55
N ALA A 151 14.73 0.27 16.11
CA ALA A 151 14.34 1.65 16.38
C ALA A 151 15.22 2.24 17.49
N THR A 152 15.74 3.44 17.26
CA THR A 152 16.62 4.16 18.20
C THR A 152 15.88 5.23 19.00
N GLY A 153 14.75 5.74 18.48
CA GLY A 153 13.90 6.73 19.15
C GLY A 153 12.88 6.11 20.08
N GLN A 154 12.53 6.84 21.15
CA GLN A 154 11.52 6.42 22.12
C GLN A 154 10.19 7.17 21.96
N ARG A 155 10.23 8.39 21.44
CA ARG A 155 9.07 9.26 21.24
C ARG A 155 8.46 9.01 19.86
N THR A 156 7.27 9.59 19.63
CA THR A 156 6.53 9.46 18.38
C THR A 156 6.31 10.84 17.77
N ASP A 157 6.88 11.10 16.59
CA ASP A 157 6.58 12.27 15.77
C ASP A 157 5.82 11.84 14.51
N LEU A 158 4.51 11.69 14.67
CA LEU A 158 3.63 11.32 13.56
C LEU A 158 3.51 12.44 12.53
N ALA A 159 3.49 13.72 12.97
CA ALA A 159 3.39 14.87 12.07
C ALA A 159 4.60 14.94 11.12
N GLY A 160 5.81 14.82 11.67
CA GLY A 160 7.04 14.77 10.90
C GLY A 160 7.06 13.61 9.91
N ALA A 161 6.65 12.41 10.33
CA ALA A 161 6.57 11.23 9.48
C ALA A 161 5.60 11.43 8.30
N LEU A 162 4.39 11.96 8.54
CA LEU A 162 3.39 12.24 7.48
C LEU A 162 3.90 13.29 6.49
N SER A 163 4.52 14.35 6.97
CA SER A 163 5.14 15.38 6.16
C SER A 163 6.24 14.79 5.25
N GLU A 164 7.10 13.94 5.81
CA GLU A 164 8.20 13.31 5.08
C GLU A 164 7.69 12.35 4.00
N VAL A 165 6.69 11.54 4.30
CA VAL A 165 6.01 10.69 3.30
C VAL A 165 5.47 11.54 2.14
N GLY A 166 4.81 12.66 2.45
CA GLY A 166 4.25 13.56 1.45
C GLY A 166 5.30 14.18 0.51
N ARG A 167 6.53 14.40 1.00
CA ARG A 167 7.66 14.90 0.19
C ARG A 167 8.21 13.84 -0.77
N HIS A 168 8.25 12.58 -0.34
CA HIS A 168 8.83 11.49 -1.12
C HIS A 168 7.88 10.91 -2.17
N LEU A 169 6.57 10.94 -1.94
CA LEU A 169 5.59 10.39 -2.86
C LEU A 169 5.22 11.39 -3.97
N ARG A 170 5.76 11.17 -5.16
CA ARG A 170 5.51 12.03 -6.33
C ARG A 170 4.20 11.72 -7.05
N ARG A 171 3.70 10.46 -6.97
CA ARG A 171 2.49 9.99 -7.62
C ARG A 171 1.40 9.75 -6.58
N ARG A 172 0.14 9.83 -7.01
CA ARG A 172 -0.99 9.46 -6.14
C ARG A 172 -0.83 8.01 -5.70
N SER A 173 -0.79 7.81 -4.39
CA SER A 173 -0.47 6.53 -3.76
C SER A 173 -1.52 6.18 -2.72
N VAL A 174 -1.56 4.91 -2.35
CA VAL A 174 -2.25 4.46 -1.14
C VAL A 174 -1.24 4.49 0.00
N VAL A 175 -1.52 5.26 1.04
CA VAL A 175 -0.69 5.36 2.24
C VAL A 175 -1.41 4.64 3.37
N CYS A 176 -0.76 3.63 3.95
CA CYS A 176 -1.28 2.92 5.12
C CYS A 176 -0.43 3.29 6.33
N VAL A 177 -1.00 4.06 7.25
CA VAL A 177 -0.39 4.45 8.51
C VAL A 177 -0.78 3.44 9.59
N LEU A 178 0.21 2.80 10.18
CA LEU A 178 0.04 1.80 11.23
C LEU A 178 0.71 2.32 12.50
N SER A 179 -0.10 2.79 13.46
CA SER A 179 0.33 3.39 14.72
C SER A 179 -0.77 3.23 15.76
N ASP A 180 -0.49 3.44 17.02
CA ASP A 180 -1.52 3.63 18.05
C ASP A 180 -1.99 5.10 18.13
N PHE A 181 -1.44 5.95 17.26
CA PHE A 181 -1.79 7.39 17.13
C PHE A 181 -1.56 8.20 18.41
N VAL A 182 -0.77 7.68 19.34
CA VAL A 182 -0.33 8.41 20.54
C VAL A 182 0.90 9.22 20.17
N SER A 183 0.72 10.53 20.01
CA SER A 183 1.78 11.46 19.62
C SER A 183 1.72 12.72 20.45
N ASP A 184 2.89 13.27 20.79
CA ASP A 184 3.00 14.52 21.56
C ASP A 184 2.62 15.75 20.71
N SER A 185 2.61 15.64 19.38
CA SER A 185 2.31 16.71 18.44
C SER A 185 0.96 16.48 17.73
N ASP A 186 0.26 17.58 17.42
CA ASP A 186 -0.91 17.52 16.54
C ASP A 186 -0.48 17.21 15.11
N TYR A 187 -1.04 16.15 14.55
CA TYR A 187 -0.79 15.65 13.20
C TYR A 187 -1.96 15.85 12.24
N GLY A 188 -3.05 16.46 12.70
CA GLY A 188 -4.29 16.60 11.93
C GLY A 188 -4.08 17.37 10.63
N ARG A 189 -3.27 18.43 10.65
CA ARG A 189 -2.93 19.24 9.49
C ARG A 189 -2.16 18.44 8.44
N GLU A 190 -1.12 17.75 8.84
CA GLU A 190 -0.24 16.94 7.95
C GLU A 190 -1.01 15.77 7.35
N LEU A 191 -1.87 15.12 8.13
CA LEU A 191 -2.77 14.08 7.67
C LEU A 191 -3.75 14.61 6.61
N ALA A 192 -4.35 15.80 6.83
CA ALA A 192 -5.25 16.41 5.88
C ALA A 192 -4.54 16.79 4.56
N ILE A 193 -3.32 17.32 4.64
CA ILE A 193 -2.51 17.64 3.46
C ILE A 193 -2.19 16.36 2.67
N LEU A 194 -1.78 15.31 3.35
CA LEU A 194 -1.47 14.02 2.73
C LEU A 194 -2.70 13.41 2.06
N ALA A 195 -3.87 13.47 2.71
CA ALA A 195 -5.13 12.92 2.22
C ALA A 195 -5.67 13.64 0.97
N ARG A 196 -5.31 14.91 0.74
CA ARG A 196 -5.65 15.63 -0.50
C ARG A 196 -4.93 15.05 -1.73
N ARG A 197 -3.72 14.54 -1.56
CA ARG A 197 -2.87 14.04 -2.66
C ARG A 197 -2.89 12.53 -2.80
N HIS A 198 -3.10 11.82 -1.71
CA HIS A 198 -3.01 10.38 -1.60
C HIS A 198 -4.27 9.81 -0.96
N ARG A 199 -4.48 8.50 -1.09
CA ARG A 199 -5.51 7.80 -0.32
C ARG A 199 -4.89 7.31 0.98
N VAL A 200 -5.26 7.91 2.10
CA VAL A 200 -4.72 7.57 3.41
C VAL A 200 -5.68 6.65 4.16
N ASN A 201 -5.13 5.57 4.72
CA ASN A 201 -5.83 4.64 5.60
C ASN A 201 -5.02 4.52 6.90
N CYS A 202 -5.71 4.63 8.02
CA CYS A 202 -5.13 4.58 9.37
C CYS A 202 -5.60 3.30 10.07
N PHE A 203 -4.66 2.57 10.70
CA PHE A 203 -4.89 1.30 11.37
C PHE A 203 -4.23 1.29 12.76
#